data_0242d0cabccff9b1e1da5f5d0daffdcc
#
_entry.id   0242d0cabccff9b1e1da5f5d0daffdcc
#
_cell.length_a   1.000
_cell.length_b   1.000
_cell.length_c   1.000
_cell.angle_alpha   90.00
_cell.angle_beta   90.00
_cell.angle_gamma   90.00
#
_symmetry.space_group_name_H-M   'P 1'
#
loop_
_entity.id
_entity.type
_entity.pdbx_description
1 polymer ?
#
loop_
_entity_poly.entity_id
_entity_poly.type
_entity_poly.pdbx_seq_one_letter_code
_entity_poly.pdbx_strand_id
1 'polypeptide(L)'
;DVAPSRGLGDVYKRQGYELGGMAREEASTSGSSTGIIFILCFVFVYLLLSAQYESYILPLSVLLSVPFGLLGSFLFVNGFAALGNIPALKMILGTMSNDIYMQIALIMLMGLLAKNAILIVEFALDRRKQGMSISWAAVLGAAARLRPILMTSLAMIVGLIPLMLAMGVGAHGNRTLGASAIGGMLIGMIFQIFIVPVLFVVFQWLQEKFKPIEWESVDNTEVEPEIEQYTRK
;
A
#
# COMPACT_ATOMS: atom_id res chain seq x y z
N ASP A 1 44.26 51.21 8.39
CA ASP A 1 42.94 51.64 8.29
C ASP A 1 42.02 50.72 7.49
N VAL A 2 42.02 49.50 7.84
CA VAL A 2 41.19 48.52 7.12
C VAL A 2 40.93 47.37 8.04
N ALA A 3 39.76 47.33 8.61
CA ALA A 3 39.41 46.00 8.99
C ALA A 3 38.07 45.81 9.74
N PRO A 4 36.99 46.47 9.35
CA PRO A 4 35.68 45.96 9.77
C PRO A 4 35.25 44.73 8.91
N SER A 5 35.75 44.61 7.67
CA SER A 5 35.32 43.54 6.77
C SER A 5 35.95 42.15 7.05
N ARG A 6 37.13 42.10 7.68
CA ARG A 6 37.79 40.83 8.02
C ARG A 6 37.11 40.12 9.20
N GLY A 7 36.60 40.89 10.16
CA GLY A 7 35.89 40.32 11.30
C GLY A 7 34.53 39.69 10.93
N LEU A 8 33.80 40.34 10.02
CA LEU A 8 32.54 39.81 9.53
C LEU A 8 32.71 38.53 8.66
N GLY A 9 33.75 38.48 7.84
CA GLY A 9 34.07 37.32 7.03
C GLY A 9 34.43 36.06 7.84
N ASP A 10 35.12 36.26 8.98
CA ASP A 10 35.46 35.13 9.86
C ASP A 10 34.29 34.68 10.74
N VAL A 11 33.39 35.61 11.11
CA VAL A 11 32.14 35.25 11.79
C VAL A 11 31.22 34.47 10.88
N TYR A 12 31.10 34.84 9.61
CA TYR A 12 30.34 34.08 8.63
C TYR A 12 30.95 32.69 8.34
N LYS A 13 32.26 32.52 8.37
CA LYS A 13 32.91 31.22 8.19
C LYS A 13 32.78 30.28 9.39
N ARG A 14 32.51 30.82 10.58
CA ARG A 14 32.26 30.06 11.82
C ARG A 14 30.79 29.82 12.12
N GLN A 15 29.88 30.43 11.37
CA GLN A 15 28.44 30.13 11.49
C GLN A 15 28.16 28.77 10.88
N GLY A 16 27.96 27.77 11.75
CA GLY A 16 27.36 26.53 11.36
C GLY A 16 25.88 26.76 11.03
N TYR A 17 25.38 26.17 9.97
CA TYR A 17 23.95 26.12 9.72
C TYR A 17 23.37 24.90 10.44
N GLU A 18 22.28 25.11 11.17
CA GLU A 18 21.46 24.00 11.65
C GLU A 18 20.28 23.81 10.71
N LEU A 19 20.10 22.58 10.25
CA LEU A 19 18.91 22.20 9.53
C LEU A 19 17.74 22.21 10.51
N GLY A 20 16.74 23.03 10.23
CA GLY A 20 15.52 23.12 11.06
C GLY A 20 14.41 22.24 10.52
N GLY A 21 13.50 21.80 11.41
CA GLY A 21 12.29 21.09 11.06
C GLY A 21 12.52 19.79 10.29
N MET A 22 11.77 19.57 9.23
CA MET A 22 11.78 18.35 8.42
C MET A 22 13.15 18.05 7.77
N ALA A 23 13.92 19.06 7.39
CA ALA A 23 15.25 18.86 6.80
C ALA A 23 16.24 18.26 7.80
N ARG A 24 16.09 18.55 9.09
CA ARG A 24 16.89 17.92 10.15
C ARG A 24 16.48 16.46 10.35
N GLU A 25 15.19 16.16 10.33
CA GLU A 25 14.68 14.81 10.44
C GLU A 25 15.11 13.95 9.25
N GLU A 26 15.04 14.50 8.05
CA GLU A 26 15.49 13.83 6.83
C GLU A 26 17.00 13.51 6.88
N ALA A 27 17.83 14.44 7.35
CA ALA A 27 19.27 14.22 7.54
C ALA A 27 19.57 13.21 8.65
N SER A 28 18.77 13.16 9.73
CA SER A 28 18.94 12.23 10.84
C SER A 28 18.39 10.84 10.59
N THR A 29 17.35 10.73 9.77
CA THR A 29 16.62 9.46 9.50
C THR A 29 17.23 8.68 8.33
N SER A 30 18.27 9.23 7.68
CA SER A 30 18.91 8.58 6.53
C SER A 30 19.60 7.27 6.93
N GLY A 31 18.87 6.16 6.91
CA GLY A 31 19.46 4.85 6.74
C GLY A 31 18.94 3.73 7.65
N SER A 32 19.05 3.78 8.96
CA SER A 32 18.76 2.61 9.81
C SER A 32 17.38 2.61 10.46
N SER A 33 16.87 3.78 10.81
CA SER A 33 15.58 3.89 11.52
C SER A 33 14.38 3.53 10.64
N THR A 34 14.43 3.86 9.35
CA THR A 34 13.35 3.60 8.40
C THR A 34 13.05 2.11 8.24
N GLY A 35 14.09 1.28 8.13
CA GLY A 35 13.92 -0.17 8.01
C GLY A 35 13.21 -0.79 9.22
N ILE A 36 13.55 -0.32 10.41
CA ILE A 36 12.93 -0.78 11.66
C ILE A 36 11.45 -0.41 11.69
N ILE A 37 11.10 0.80 11.28
CA ILE A 37 9.71 1.28 11.22
C ILE A 37 8.88 0.42 10.26
N PHE A 38 9.42 0.09 9.07
CA PHE A 38 8.74 -0.78 8.11
C PHE A 38 8.53 -2.20 8.66
N ILE A 39 9.54 -2.79 9.30
CA ILE A 39 9.41 -4.11 9.92
C ILE A 39 8.37 -4.07 11.03
N LEU A 40 8.41 -3.07 11.89
CA LEU A 40 7.44 -2.90 12.98
C LEU A 40 6.02 -2.75 12.44
N CYS A 41 5.83 -1.94 11.40
CA CYS A 41 4.55 -1.76 10.73
C CYS A 41 4.03 -3.09 10.15
N PHE A 42 4.91 -3.85 9.50
CA PHE A 42 4.57 -5.15 8.91
C PHE A 42 4.15 -6.17 9.99
N VAL A 43 4.89 -6.24 11.09
CA VAL A 43 4.57 -7.10 12.24
C VAL A 43 3.24 -6.69 12.87
N PHE A 44 3.00 -5.39 13.04
CA PHE A 44 1.76 -4.89 13.63
C PHE A 44 0.54 -5.23 12.75
N VAL A 45 0.66 -5.02 11.44
CA VAL A 45 -0.40 -5.39 10.47
C VAL A 45 -0.64 -6.90 10.50
N TYR A 46 0.42 -7.73 10.58
CA TYR A 46 0.27 -9.18 10.69
C TYR A 46 -0.47 -9.60 11.97
N LEU A 47 -0.10 -9.04 13.11
CA LEU A 47 -0.75 -9.35 14.39
C LEU A 47 -2.23 -8.96 14.38
N LEU A 48 -2.54 -7.78 13.83
CA LEU A 48 -3.91 -7.31 13.72
C LEU A 48 -4.75 -8.23 12.81
N LEU A 49 -4.21 -8.63 11.67
CA LEU A 49 -4.86 -9.56 10.75
C LEU A 49 -5.03 -10.95 11.36
N SER A 50 -4.03 -11.44 12.08
CA SER A 50 -4.09 -12.73 12.78
C SER A 50 -5.18 -12.75 13.84
N ALA A 51 -5.35 -11.63 14.55
CA ALA A 51 -6.44 -11.48 15.51
C ALA A 51 -7.82 -11.45 14.84
N GLN A 52 -7.93 -10.81 13.66
CA GLN A 52 -9.20 -10.69 12.94
C GLN A 52 -9.65 -12.02 12.30
N TYR A 53 -8.72 -12.78 11.73
CA TYR A 53 -9.05 -14.06 11.06
C TYR A 53 -9.02 -15.28 11.98
N GLU A 54 -8.64 -15.13 13.24
CA GLU A 54 -8.42 -16.25 14.18
C GLU A 54 -7.55 -17.38 13.58
N SER A 55 -6.64 -16.97 12.69
CA SER A 55 -5.78 -17.84 11.91
C SER A 55 -4.41 -17.21 11.71
N TYR A 56 -3.36 -18.04 11.71
CA TYR A 56 -1.98 -17.59 11.47
C TYR A 56 -1.59 -17.67 9.97
N ILE A 57 -2.30 -18.43 9.17
CA ILE A 57 -1.93 -18.73 7.78
C ILE A 57 -2.60 -17.75 6.80
N LEU A 58 -3.89 -17.46 6.99
CA LEU A 58 -4.64 -16.56 6.10
C LEU A 58 -4.07 -15.15 6.03
N PRO A 59 -3.61 -14.53 7.14
CA PRO A 59 -2.99 -13.20 7.08
C PRO A 59 -1.80 -13.10 6.14
N LEU A 60 -1.07 -14.20 5.93
CA LEU A 60 0.06 -14.21 5.00
C LEU A 60 -0.37 -13.95 3.55
N SER A 61 -1.58 -14.38 3.15
CA SER A 61 -2.09 -14.11 1.80
C SER A 61 -2.26 -12.61 1.53
N VAL A 62 -2.75 -11.87 2.53
CA VAL A 62 -2.91 -10.42 2.49
C VAL A 62 -1.55 -9.73 2.49
N LEU A 63 -0.68 -10.10 3.45
CA LEU A 63 0.64 -9.50 3.60
C LEU A 63 1.52 -9.66 2.37
N LEU A 64 1.47 -10.83 1.74
CA LEU A 64 2.29 -11.11 0.55
C LEU A 64 1.83 -10.29 -0.68
N SER A 65 0.60 -9.76 -0.67
CA SER A 65 0.10 -8.88 -1.73
C SER A 65 0.59 -7.43 -1.59
N VAL A 66 0.90 -6.97 -0.37
CA VAL A 66 1.31 -5.59 -0.08
C VAL A 66 2.62 -5.18 -0.80
N PRO A 67 3.68 -5.99 -0.86
CA PRO A 67 4.91 -5.65 -1.55
C PRO A 67 4.73 -5.27 -3.03
N PHE A 68 3.73 -5.82 -3.71
CA PHE A 68 3.43 -5.45 -5.11
C PHE A 68 2.96 -4.01 -5.23
N GLY A 69 2.21 -3.51 -4.26
CA GLY A 69 1.81 -2.10 -4.23
C GLY A 69 2.98 -1.17 -3.90
N LEU A 70 3.86 -1.57 -2.98
CA LEU A 70 5.08 -0.82 -2.70
C LEU A 70 5.98 -0.75 -3.94
N LEU A 71 6.15 -1.88 -4.64
CA LEU A 71 6.88 -1.92 -5.91
C LEU A 71 6.21 -1.01 -6.95
N GLY A 72 4.88 -0.98 -7.00
CA GLY A 72 4.12 -0.08 -7.86
C GLY A 72 4.41 1.39 -7.59
N SER A 73 4.52 1.80 -6.32
CA SER A 73 4.91 3.16 -5.93
C SER A 73 6.30 3.51 -6.46
N PHE A 74 7.30 2.63 -6.27
CA PHE A 74 8.65 2.84 -6.78
C PHE A 74 8.70 2.88 -8.31
N LEU A 75 7.97 2.00 -8.98
CA LEU A 75 7.91 1.99 -10.44
C LEU A 75 7.30 3.27 -10.99
N PHE A 76 6.23 3.77 -10.35
CA PHE A 76 5.57 4.99 -10.77
C PHE A 76 6.49 6.20 -10.60
N VAL A 77 7.10 6.37 -9.43
CA VAL A 77 8.02 7.48 -9.13
C VAL A 77 9.24 7.45 -10.07
N ASN A 78 9.86 6.29 -10.26
CA ASN A 78 11.00 6.13 -11.18
C ASN A 78 10.58 6.26 -12.65
N GLY A 79 9.41 5.76 -13.02
CA GLY A 79 8.85 5.89 -14.36
C GLY A 79 8.61 7.37 -14.73
N PHE A 80 8.06 8.15 -13.80
CA PHE A 80 7.93 9.59 -14.00
C PHE A 80 9.27 10.31 -14.02
N ALA A 81 10.24 9.87 -13.23
CA ALA A 81 11.61 10.40 -13.30
C ALA A 81 12.27 10.12 -14.66
N ALA A 82 12.03 8.95 -15.25
CA ALA A 82 12.52 8.59 -16.58
C ALA A 82 11.78 9.37 -17.72
N LEU A 83 10.45 9.56 -17.58
CA LEU A 83 9.68 10.43 -18.46
C LEU A 83 10.00 11.93 -18.27
N GLY A 84 10.66 12.30 -17.19
CA GLY A 84 11.10 13.67 -16.84
C GLY A 84 12.10 14.28 -17.81
N ASN A 85 12.52 13.55 -18.85
CA ASN A 85 13.18 14.13 -20.02
C ASN A 85 12.25 15.03 -20.87
N ILE A 86 10.93 14.99 -20.61
CA ILE A 86 9.95 15.92 -21.20
C ILE A 86 9.90 17.18 -20.32
N PRO A 87 10.38 18.35 -20.80
CA PRO A 87 10.52 19.55 -19.98
C PRO A 87 9.20 20.05 -19.39
N ALA A 88 8.08 19.81 -20.06
CA ALA A 88 6.75 20.16 -19.57
C ALA A 88 6.35 19.35 -18.32
N LEU A 89 6.70 18.07 -18.29
CA LEU A 89 6.37 17.16 -17.16
C LEU A 89 7.23 17.46 -15.94
N LYS A 90 8.51 17.81 -16.17
CA LYS A 90 9.44 18.22 -15.11
C LYS A 90 9.03 19.52 -14.43
N MET A 91 8.41 20.43 -15.18
CA MET A 91 7.91 21.70 -14.65
C MET A 91 6.69 21.48 -13.73
N ILE A 92 5.84 20.50 -14.02
CA ILE A 92 4.60 20.21 -13.27
C ILE A 92 4.88 19.31 -12.05
N LEU A 93 5.69 18.26 -12.23
CA LEU A 93 5.90 17.22 -11.22
C LEU A 93 7.17 17.39 -10.39
N GLY A 94 8.14 18.19 -10.86
CA GLY A 94 9.43 18.37 -10.20
C GLY A 94 10.31 17.14 -10.24
N THR A 95 11.38 17.15 -9.45
CA THR A 95 12.24 15.95 -9.22
C THR A 95 11.69 15.22 -8.02
N MET A 96 11.24 13.97 -8.23
CA MET A 96 10.79 13.09 -7.14
C MET A 96 11.99 12.31 -6.63
N SER A 97 12.23 12.34 -5.33
CA SER A 97 13.32 11.64 -4.65
C SER A 97 12.75 10.72 -3.56
N ASN A 98 13.58 9.82 -3.08
CA ASN A 98 13.21 8.94 -1.97
C ASN A 98 13.37 9.69 -0.64
N ASP A 99 12.43 10.59 -0.37
CA ASP A 99 12.39 11.45 0.79
C ASP A 99 11.54 10.85 1.91
N ILE A 100 11.55 11.46 3.07
CA ILE A 100 10.66 11.14 4.21
C ILE A 100 9.17 11.09 3.77
N TYR A 101 8.76 11.97 2.88
CA TYR A 101 7.39 12.00 2.36
C TYR A 101 7.01 10.75 1.58
N MET A 102 7.96 10.21 0.79
CA MET A 102 7.75 8.93 0.11
C MET A 102 7.61 7.79 1.11
N GLN A 103 8.43 7.77 2.17
CA GLN A 103 8.36 6.75 3.23
C GLN A 103 7.01 6.78 3.95
N ILE A 104 6.50 7.97 4.28
CA ILE A 104 5.16 8.16 4.86
C ILE A 104 4.09 7.64 3.90
N ALA A 105 4.19 7.94 2.61
CA ALA A 105 3.27 7.45 1.60
C ALA A 105 3.27 5.91 1.51
N LEU A 106 4.44 5.27 1.58
CA LEU A 106 4.56 3.81 1.58
C LEU A 106 3.87 3.17 2.78
N ILE A 107 4.04 3.75 3.99
CA ILE A 107 3.37 3.25 5.20
C ILE A 107 1.85 3.42 5.08
N MET A 108 1.38 4.58 4.63
CA MET A 108 -0.04 4.82 4.37
C MET A 108 -0.59 3.83 3.33
N LEU A 109 0.17 3.59 2.26
CA LEU A 109 -0.19 2.67 1.19
C LEU A 109 -0.34 1.22 1.69
N MET A 110 0.52 0.78 2.61
CA MET A 110 0.39 -0.55 3.23
C MET A 110 -0.99 -0.75 3.86
N GLY A 111 -1.48 0.24 4.61
CA GLY A 111 -2.80 0.16 5.24
C GLY A 111 -3.95 0.16 4.21
N LEU A 112 -3.85 0.99 3.17
CA LEU A 112 -4.88 1.09 2.13
C LEU A 112 -4.97 -0.18 1.29
N LEU A 113 -3.83 -0.75 0.92
CA LEU A 113 -3.77 -2.00 0.15
C LEU A 113 -4.20 -3.21 1.00
N ALA A 114 -3.75 -3.28 2.26
CA ALA A 114 -4.18 -4.33 3.18
C ALA A 114 -5.71 -4.35 3.31
N LYS A 115 -6.35 -3.19 3.47
CA LYS A 115 -7.81 -3.07 3.52
C LYS A 115 -8.50 -3.69 2.29
N ASN A 116 -7.99 -3.42 1.09
CA ASN A 116 -8.57 -3.97 -0.13
C ASN A 116 -8.39 -5.49 -0.21
N ALA A 117 -7.22 -6.00 0.17
CA ALA A 117 -6.94 -7.43 0.19
C ALA A 117 -7.80 -8.17 1.25
N ILE A 118 -7.98 -7.57 2.43
CA ILE A 118 -8.84 -8.10 3.50
C ILE A 118 -10.24 -8.35 2.98
N LEU A 119 -10.84 -7.37 2.30
CA LEU A 119 -12.21 -7.48 1.77
C LEU A 119 -12.36 -8.63 0.78
N ILE A 120 -11.35 -8.92 -0.03
CA ILE A 120 -11.38 -10.05 -0.98
C ILE A 120 -11.29 -11.37 -0.21
N VAL A 121 -10.34 -11.48 0.70
CA VAL A 121 -10.08 -12.72 1.47
C VAL A 121 -11.26 -13.06 2.38
N GLU A 122 -11.82 -12.09 3.08
CA GLU A 122 -12.96 -12.27 3.97
C GLU A 122 -14.18 -12.82 3.20
N PHE A 123 -14.50 -12.20 2.07
CA PHE A 123 -15.63 -12.61 1.26
C PHE A 123 -15.41 -13.99 0.60
N ALA A 124 -14.17 -14.30 0.22
CA ALA A 124 -13.81 -15.62 -0.28
C ALA A 124 -13.90 -16.69 0.82
N LEU A 125 -13.51 -16.35 2.06
CA LEU A 125 -13.60 -17.24 3.21
C LEU A 125 -15.06 -17.54 3.58
N ASP A 126 -15.93 -16.53 3.58
CA ASP A 126 -17.36 -16.69 3.86
C ASP A 126 -18.01 -17.65 2.84
N ARG A 127 -17.71 -17.47 1.55
CA ARG A 127 -18.18 -18.40 0.51
C ARG A 127 -17.59 -19.80 0.65
N ARG A 128 -16.35 -19.91 1.11
CA ARG A 128 -15.77 -21.23 1.40
C ARG A 128 -16.46 -21.92 2.57
N LYS A 129 -16.80 -21.21 3.64
CA LYS A 129 -17.56 -21.74 4.78
C LYS A 129 -18.95 -22.23 4.37
N GLN A 130 -19.56 -21.65 3.35
CA GLN A 130 -20.83 -22.06 2.76
C GLN A 130 -20.71 -23.34 1.89
N GLY A 131 -19.57 -23.98 1.83
CA GLY A 131 -19.37 -25.26 1.14
C GLY A 131 -18.85 -25.17 -0.29
N MET A 132 -18.52 -24.00 -0.81
CA MET A 132 -17.95 -23.86 -2.15
C MET A 132 -16.53 -24.43 -2.25
N SER A 133 -16.13 -24.86 -3.45
CA SER A 133 -14.74 -25.25 -3.70
C SER A 133 -13.81 -24.03 -3.54
N ILE A 134 -12.56 -24.27 -3.07
CA ILE A 134 -11.60 -23.19 -2.77
C ILE A 134 -11.38 -22.25 -3.96
N SER A 135 -11.23 -22.82 -5.16
CA SER A 135 -10.98 -22.05 -6.39
C SER A 135 -12.18 -21.18 -6.79
N TRP A 136 -13.39 -21.70 -6.71
CA TRP A 136 -14.60 -20.94 -7.01
C TRP A 136 -14.90 -19.88 -5.96
N ALA A 137 -14.72 -20.20 -4.68
CA ALA A 137 -14.85 -19.23 -3.59
C ALA A 137 -13.89 -18.03 -3.77
N ALA A 138 -12.64 -18.28 -4.20
CA ALA A 138 -11.68 -17.22 -4.49
C ALA A 138 -12.11 -16.33 -5.67
N VAL A 139 -12.50 -16.93 -6.79
CA VAL A 139 -12.88 -16.17 -8.01
C VAL A 139 -14.16 -15.38 -7.80
N LEU A 140 -15.19 -16.00 -7.24
CA LEU A 140 -16.47 -15.34 -6.98
C LEU A 140 -16.35 -14.29 -5.87
N GLY A 141 -15.51 -14.55 -4.85
CA GLY A 141 -15.19 -13.57 -3.81
C GLY A 141 -14.54 -12.31 -4.39
N ALA A 142 -13.54 -12.49 -5.26
CA ALA A 142 -12.89 -11.39 -5.94
C ALA A 142 -13.85 -10.64 -6.89
N ALA A 143 -14.65 -11.37 -7.68
CA ALA A 143 -15.60 -10.79 -8.62
C ALA A 143 -16.67 -9.93 -7.92
N ALA A 144 -17.22 -10.43 -6.81
CA ALA A 144 -18.23 -9.69 -6.04
C ALA A 144 -17.70 -8.40 -5.40
N ARG A 145 -16.42 -8.40 -4.99
CA ARG A 145 -15.77 -7.24 -4.34
C ARG A 145 -15.03 -6.31 -5.32
N LEU A 146 -14.91 -6.70 -6.57
CA LEU A 146 -14.21 -5.90 -7.59
C LEU A 146 -14.78 -4.49 -7.72
N ARG A 147 -16.11 -4.34 -7.82
CA ARG A 147 -16.77 -3.04 -7.98
C ARG A 147 -16.55 -2.12 -6.77
N PRO A 148 -16.81 -2.52 -5.50
CA PRO A 148 -16.52 -1.69 -4.34
C PRO A 148 -15.04 -1.28 -4.22
N ILE A 149 -14.10 -2.19 -4.50
CA ILE A 149 -12.67 -1.90 -4.44
C ILE A 149 -12.28 -0.88 -5.51
N LEU A 150 -12.75 -1.04 -6.75
CA LEU A 150 -12.51 -0.06 -7.80
C LEU A 150 -13.05 1.31 -7.45
N MET A 151 -14.30 1.39 -6.94
CA MET A 151 -14.90 2.66 -6.54
C MET A 151 -14.09 3.38 -5.47
N THR A 152 -13.70 2.67 -4.39
CA THR A 152 -12.96 3.28 -3.29
C THR A 152 -11.54 3.65 -3.69
N SER A 153 -10.84 2.79 -4.44
CA SER A 153 -9.47 3.07 -4.88
C SER A 153 -9.42 4.22 -5.88
N LEU A 154 -10.34 4.28 -6.85
CA LEU A 154 -10.41 5.39 -7.79
C LEU A 154 -10.77 6.70 -7.10
N ALA A 155 -11.72 6.68 -6.15
CA ALA A 155 -12.07 7.87 -5.36
C ALA A 155 -10.86 8.41 -4.58
N MET A 156 -10.06 7.53 -3.97
CA MET A 156 -8.82 7.90 -3.29
C MET A 156 -7.77 8.47 -4.25
N ILE A 157 -7.57 7.84 -5.41
CA ILE A 157 -6.63 8.31 -6.43
C ILE A 157 -7.01 9.73 -6.88
N VAL A 158 -8.28 9.95 -7.22
CA VAL A 158 -8.78 11.27 -7.61
C VAL A 158 -8.62 12.30 -6.48
N GLY A 159 -8.87 11.88 -5.22
CA GLY A 159 -8.68 12.72 -4.04
C GLY A 159 -7.21 13.12 -3.79
N LEU A 160 -6.25 12.31 -4.24
CA LEU A 160 -4.82 12.59 -4.12
C LEU A 160 -4.24 13.44 -5.28
N ILE A 161 -4.97 13.59 -6.39
CA ILE A 161 -4.52 14.40 -7.54
C ILE A 161 -4.18 15.84 -7.12
N PRO A 162 -5.00 16.58 -6.34
CA PRO A 162 -4.66 17.92 -5.90
C PRO A 162 -3.35 17.99 -5.10
N LEU A 163 -3.06 16.95 -4.31
CA LEU A 163 -1.83 16.85 -3.54
C LEU A 163 -0.60 16.68 -4.45
N MET A 164 -0.73 15.88 -5.50
CA MET A 164 0.31 15.67 -6.52
C MET A 164 0.57 16.94 -7.33
N LEU A 165 -0.44 17.81 -7.52
CA LEU A 165 -0.33 19.07 -8.26
C LEU A 165 -0.06 20.28 -7.35
N ALA A 166 0.24 20.09 -6.07
CA ALA A 166 0.48 21.15 -5.11
C ALA A 166 1.57 22.13 -5.60
N MET A 167 1.35 23.43 -5.38
CA MET A 167 2.26 24.52 -5.74
C MET A 167 2.60 25.33 -4.49
N GLY A 168 3.77 25.94 -4.47
CA GLY A 168 4.21 26.82 -3.38
C GLY A 168 5.23 26.18 -2.44
N VAL A 169 5.38 26.76 -1.25
CA VAL A 169 6.33 26.31 -0.23
C VAL A 169 5.90 24.95 0.31
N GLY A 170 6.80 23.97 0.33
CA GLY A 170 6.48 22.58 0.73
C GLY A 170 5.83 21.72 -0.36
N ALA A 171 5.66 22.25 -1.56
CA ALA A 171 5.06 21.52 -2.69
C ALA A 171 5.82 20.24 -3.05
N HIS A 172 7.13 20.21 -2.88
CA HIS A 172 7.96 19.05 -3.18
C HIS A 172 7.53 17.82 -2.38
N GLY A 173 7.43 17.94 -1.06
CA GLY A 173 7.00 16.82 -0.20
C GLY A 173 5.57 16.35 -0.52
N ASN A 174 4.64 17.28 -0.70
CA ASN A 174 3.26 16.93 -1.05
C ASN A 174 3.16 16.23 -2.40
N ARG A 175 3.93 16.66 -3.40
CA ARG A 175 3.97 16.03 -4.72
C ARG A 175 4.53 14.63 -4.65
N THR A 176 5.64 14.43 -3.93
CA THR A 176 6.26 13.11 -3.73
C THR A 176 5.30 12.17 -3.01
N LEU A 177 4.64 12.63 -1.95
CA LEU A 177 3.65 11.86 -1.21
C LEU A 177 2.45 11.49 -2.11
N GLY A 178 1.88 12.45 -2.83
CA GLY A 178 0.74 12.22 -3.72
C GLY A 178 1.08 11.27 -4.87
N ALA A 179 2.20 11.48 -5.55
CA ALA A 179 2.62 10.66 -6.68
C ALA A 179 2.93 9.21 -6.28
N SER A 180 3.65 9.01 -5.17
CA SER A 180 3.98 7.67 -4.69
C SER A 180 2.73 6.92 -4.23
N ALA A 181 1.79 7.60 -3.55
CA ALA A 181 0.52 6.98 -3.14
C ALA A 181 -0.38 6.64 -4.35
N ILE A 182 -0.52 7.54 -5.32
CA ILE A 182 -1.29 7.29 -6.55
C ILE A 182 -0.69 6.12 -7.32
N GLY A 183 0.62 6.13 -7.55
CA GLY A 183 1.30 5.07 -8.28
C GLY A 183 1.17 3.71 -7.61
N GLY A 184 1.39 3.67 -6.30
CA GLY A 184 1.24 2.45 -5.52
C GLY A 184 -0.19 1.93 -5.49
N MET A 185 -1.19 2.81 -5.39
CA MET A 185 -2.60 2.39 -5.45
C MET A 185 -3.02 1.90 -6.84
N LEU A 186 -2.64 2.58 -7.91
CA LEU A 186 -2.98 2.17 -9.28
C LEU A 186 -2.43 0.78 -9.59
N ILE A 187 -1.11 0.63 -9.44
CA ILE A 187 -0.43 -0.63 -9.74
C ILE A 187 -0.81 -1.69 -8.72
N GLY A 188 -0.80 -1.35 -7.43
CA GLY A 188 -1.17 -2.26 -6.35
C GLY A 188 -2.58 -2.80 -6.47
N MET A 189 -3.57 -1.98 -6.82
CA MET A 189 -4.95 -2.40 -7.02
C MET A 189 -5.06 -3.43 -8.16
N ILE A 190 -4.42 -3.17 -9.30
CA ILE A 190 -4.44 -4.09 -10.44
C ILE A 190 -3.84 -5.45 -10.03
N PHE A 191 -2.65 -5.42 -9.43
CA PHE A 191 -1.99 -6.65 -8.99
C PHE A 191 -2.77 -7.38 -7.90
N GLN A 192 -3.39 -6.67 -6.94
CA GLN A 192 -4.17 -7.29 -5.87
C GLN A 192 -5.37 -8.06 -6.40
N ILE A 193 -6.09 -7.53 -7.37
CA ILE A 193 -7.27 -8.20 -7.95
C ILE A 193 -6.91 -9.59 -8.50
N PHE A 194 -5.71 -9.75 -9.05
CA PHE A 194 -5.25 -11.03 -9.61
C PHE A 194 -4.50 -11.89 -8.60
N ILE A 195 -3.61 -11.28 -7.81
CA ILE A 195 -2.69 -12.02 -6.93
C ILE A 195 -3.40 -12.49 -5.66
N VAL A 196 -4.27 -11.68 -5.05
CA VAL A 196 -4.93 -12.04 -3.79
C VAL A 196 -5.78 -13.31 -3.91
N PRO A 197 -6.62 -13.50 -4.95
CA PRO A 197 -7.37 -14.74 -5.11
C PRO A 197 -6.46 -15.96 -5.26
N VAL A 198 -5.35 -15.84 -5.99
CA VAL A 198 -4.38 -16.94 -6.17
C VAL A 198 -3.70 -17.27 -4.84
N LEU A 199 -3.25 -16.27 -4.11
CA LEU A 199 -2.65 -16.46 -2.80
C LEU A 199 -3.66 -17.06 -1.81
N PHE A 200 -4.91 -16.62 -1.84
CA PHE A 200 -5.97 -17.18 -1.02
C PHE A 200 -6.13 -18.70 -1.28
N VAL A 201 -6.18 -19.14 -2.53
CA VAL A 201 -6.27 -20.57 -2.87
C VAL A 201 -5.11 -21.37 -2.26
N VAL A 202 -3.88 -20.87 -2.40
CA VAL A 202 -2.68 -21.55 -1.89
C VAL A 202 -2.71 -21.63 -0.36
N PHE A 203 -2.95 -20.50 0.30
CA PHE A 203 -2.92 -20.43 1.77
C PHE A 203 -4.13 -21.10 2.41
N GLN A 204 -5.30 -21.04 1.79
CA GLN A 204 -6.49 -21.75 2.24
C GLN A 204 -6.32 -23.25 2.15
N TRP A 205 -5.77 -23.76 1.04
CA TRP A 205 -5.43 -25.17 0.90
C TRP A 205 -4.42 -25.62 1.96
N LEU A 206 -3.43 -24.79 2.24
CA LEU A 206 -2.44 -25.07 3.29
C LEU A 206 -3.08 -25.09 4.68
N GLN A 207 -3.98 -24.16 4.95
CA GLN A 207 -4.70 -24.07 6.22
C GLN A 207 -5.60 -25.29 6.45
N GLU A 208 -6.35 -25.71 5.45
CA GLU A 208 -7.24 -26.87 5.54
C GLU A 208 -6.47 -28.17 5.78
N LYS A 209 -5.20 -28.23 5.38
CA LYS A 209 -4.32 -29.37 5.66
C LYS A 209 -3.91 -29.44 7.15
N PHE A 210 -3.80 -28.29 7.83
CA PHE A 210 -3.40 -28.22 9.25
C PHE A 210 -4.60 -28.15 10.20
N LYS A 211 -5.67 -27.48 9.82
CA LYS A 211 -6.89 -27.31 10.61
C LYS A 211 -8.09 -27.38 9.66
N PRO A 212 -8.87 -28.47 9.67
CA PRO A 212 -10.08 -28.56 8.87
C PRO A 212 -11.07 -27.46 9.28
N ILE A 213 -11.80 -26.92 8.29
CA ILE A 213 -12.79 -25.88 8.50
C ILE A 213 -14.02 -26.49 9.17
N GLU A 214 -14.55 -25.84 10.19
CA GLU A 214 -15.90 -26.08 10.68
C GLU A 214 -16.87 -25.45 9.67
N TRP A 215 -17.65 -26.33 9.02
CA TRP A 215 -18.66 -25.90 8.06
C TRP A 215 -19.82 -25.25 8.82
N GLU A 216 -20.17 -24.05 8.44
CA GLU A 216 -21.37 -23.40 8.92
C GLU A 216 -22.57 -24.15 8.29
N SER A 217 -23.47 -24.69 9.11
CA SER A 217 -24.69 -25.32 8.62
C SER A 217 -25.59 -24.20 8.08
N VAL A 218 -25.45 -23.89 6.81
CA VAL A 218 -26.31 -22.96 6.10
C VAL A 218 -27.66 -23.65 5.98
N ASP A 219 -28.68 -23.02 6.57
CA ASP A 219 -30.06 -23.43 6.36
C ASP A 219 -30.35 -23.36 4.85
N ASN A 220 -30.63 -24.49 4.22
CA ASN A 220 -30.71 -24.68 2.76
C ASN A 220 -31.76 -23.78 2.05
N THR A 221 -32.45 -22.92 2.78
CA THR A 221 -33.48 -22.01 2.28
C THR A 221 -32.94 -20.68 1.74
N GLU A 222 -31.68 -20.31 2.05
CA GLU A 222 -31.10 -19.02 1.64
C GLU A 222 -29.86 -19.14 0.73
N VAL A 223 -29.53 -20.35 0.27
CA VAL A 223 -28.43 -20.51 -0.67
C VAL A 223 -28.84 -19.90 -2.01
N GLU A 224 -28.22 -18.80 -2.39
CA GLU A 224 -28.42 -18.20 -3.71
C GLU A 224 -28.25 -19.28 -4.80
N PRO A 225 -29.13 -19.35 -5.80
CA PRO A 225 -29.12 -20.39 -6.83
C PRO A 225 -27.79 -20.46 -7.61
N GLU A 226 -26.99 -19.39 -7.58
CA GLU A 226 -25.63 -19.38 -8.10
C GLU A 226 -24.68 -20.31 -7.32
N ILE A 227 -24.86 -20.47 -6.01
CA ILE A 227 -24.00 -21.30 -5.16
C ILE A 227 -24.27 -22.79 -5.44
N GLU A 228 -25.53 -23.15 -5.69
CA GLU A 228 -25.91 -24.54 -5.95
C GLU A 228 -25.27 -25.12 -7.22
N GLN A 229 -25.01 -24.29 -8.24
CA GLN A 229 -24.32 -24.70 -9.46
C GLN A 229 -22.83 -25.06 -9.23
N TYR A 230 -22.19 -24.47 -8.22
CA TYR A 230 -20.75 -24.59 -7.95
C TYR A 230 -20.41 -25.51 -6.78
N THR A 231 -21.40 -25.91 -5.97
CA THR A 231 -21.20 -26.88 -4.87
C THR A 231 -21.20 -28.34 -5.34
N ARG A 232 -21.78 -28.63 -6.50
CA ARG A 232 -21.91 -30.02 -7.04
C ARG A 232 -20.69 -30.51 -7.81
N LYS A 233 -19.55 -29.83 -7.75
CA LYS A 233 -18.28 -30.32 -8.32
C LYS A 233 -17.17 -30.19 -7.29
#